data_d5f2df5b855d44c0e0af8cda8f92e5f8
#
_entry.id   d5f2df5b855d44c0e0af8cda8f92e5f8
#
_cell.length_a   1.000
_cell.length_b   1.000
_cell.length_c   1.000
_cell.angle_alpha   90.00
_cell.angle_beta   90.00
_cell.angle_gamma   90.00
#
_symmetry.space_group_name_H-M   'P 1'
#
loop_
_entity.id
_entity.type
_entity.pdbx_description
1 polymer ?
#
loop_
_entity_poly.entity_id
_entity_poly.type
_entity_poly.pdbx_seq_one_letter_code
_entity_poly.pdbx_strand_id
1 'polypeptide(L)'
;MHTLYIYAGEQDKTLTENEGQKVFSYCLGLGEIKGRNVDNVNDSKKLNQVAASKARHFSNFVYDQNKLFIEQDLTLDNELSLYFLTDLSCKRSELFQTYSDYCNAYLIRQLLVEMDINQVVFDECQPGFFGAITSLLKDIDFSITNPVSVKYSIPRVLIKNLYFFFKVMTGNFLAFILARNKIQKPRLCGRSN
;
A
#
# COMPACT_ATOMS: atom_id res chain seq x y z
N MET A 1 6.06 24.86 19.56
CA MET A 1 5.26 23.74 19.04
C MET A 1 5.94 23.26 17.78
N HIS A 2 6.26 21.96 17.70
CA HIS A 2 6.95 21.40 16.55
C HIS A 2 5.95 20.61 15.70
N THR A 3 5.94 20.90 14.41
CA THR A 3 5.04 20.23 13.44
C THR A 3 5.84 19.43 12.42
N LEU A 4 5.48 18.17 12.20
CA LEU A 4 5.99 17.39 11.10
C LEU A 4 4.98 17.38 9.95
N TYR A 5 5.43 17.82 8.79
CA TYR A 5 4.65 17.81 7.56
C TYR A 5 5.10 16.66 6.68
N ILE A 6 4.24 15.64 6.50
CA ILE A 6 4.50 14.45 5.68
C ILE A 6 3.84 14.67 4.33
N TYR A 7 4.66 14.71 3.28
CA TYR A 7 4.22 15.04 1.93
C TYR A 7 4.57 13.92 0.93
N ALA A 8 3.58 13.49 0.17
CA ALA A 8 3.76 12.44 -0.84
C ALA A 8 3.48 12.90 -2.28
N GLY A 9 3.40 14.22 -2.49
CA GLY A 9 3.16 14.79 -3.82
C GLY A 9 4.38 14.74 -4.74
N GLU A 10 4.14 14.88 -6.03
CA GLU A 10 5.18 14.90 -7.06
C GLU A 10 5.71 16.32 -7.36
N GLN A 11 4.98 17.35 -6.98
CA GLN A 11 5.31 18.75 -7.27
C GLN A 11 5.80 19.48 -6.03
N ASP A 12 6.72 20.43 -6.21
CA ASP A 12 7.17 21.28 -5.11
C ASP A 12 6.01 22.11 -4.55
N LYS A 13 5.96 22.21 -3.22
CA LYS A 13 4.94 22.96 -2.50
C LYS A 13 5.58 24.00 -1.60
N THR A 14 5.05 25.21 -1.62
CA THR A 14 5.47 26.27 -0.72
C THR A 14 4.44 26.42 0.41
N LEU A 15 4.91 26.32 1.66
CA LEU A 15 4.06 26.58 2.81
C LEU A 15 4.07 28.08 3.11
N THR A 16 2.87 28.66 3.21
CA THR A 16 2.66 30.03 3.74
C THR A 16 2.74 29.96 5.25
N GLU A 17 3.60 30.77 5.81
CA GLU A 17 4.01 30.72 7.22
C GLU A 17 2.92 31.11 8.20
N ASN A 18 2.86 30.36 9.32
CA ASN A 18 2.38 30.89 10.59
C ASN A 18 3.61 31.34 11.41
N GLU A 19 3.68 32.59 11.75
CA GLU A 19 4.79 33.17 12.53
C GLU A 19 5.02 32.39 13.85
N GLY A 20 6.25 31.95 14.06
CA GLY A 20 6.70 31.34 15.33
C GLY A 20 6.60 29.82 15.42
N GLN A 21 6.14 29.11 14.39
CA GLN A 21 6.06 27.65 14.38
C GLN A 21 7.22 27.06 13.57
N LYS A 22 7.99 26.15 14.18
CA LYS A 22 9.02 25.39 13.47
C LYS A 22 8.37 24.19 12.78
N VAL A 23 8.56 24.09 11.49
CA VAL A 23 8.01 23.01 10.67
C VAL A 23 9.14 22.12 10.17
N PHE A 24 9.01 20.83 10.37
CA PHE A 24 9.87 19.81 9.78
C PHE A 24 9.14 19.18 8.59
N SER A 25 9.80 19.02 7.47
CA SER A 25 9.22 18.36 6.29
C SER A 25 9.83 16.99 6.05
N TYR A 26 8.96 16.00 5.83
CA TYR A 26 9.33 14.64 5.41
C TYR A 26 8.65 14.32 4.08
N CYS A 27 9.43 14.25 3.01
CA CYS A 27 8.92 14.03 1.67
C CYS A 27 9.02 12.54 1.30
N LEU A 28 7.90 11.94 0.95
CA LEU A 28 7.78 10.56 0.47
C LEU A 28 7.78 10.49 -1.06
N GLY A 29 7.33 11.57 -1.72
CA GLY A 29 7.29 11.74 -3.17
C GLY A 29 8.54 12.41 -3.73
N LEU A 30 8.43 12.84 -5.00
CA LEU A 30 9.49 13.58 -5.68
C LEU A 30 9.47 15.07 -5.40
N GLY A 31 8.32 15.62 -4.95
CA GLY A 31 8.16 17.02 -4.62
C GLY A 31 8.80 17.38 -3.29
N GLU A 32 9.27 18.59 -3.18
CA GLU A 32 9.84 19.16 -1.96
C GLU A 32 8.91 20.21 -1.33
N ILE A 33 9.01 20.34 -0.02
CA ILE A 33 8.34 21.42 0.72
C ILE A 33 9.33 22.51 0.99
N LYS A 34 9.01 23.72 0.55
CA LYS A 34 9.82 24.92 0.71
C LYS A 34 9.12 25.93 1.61
N GLY A 35 9.87 26.64 2.44
CA GLY A 35 9.39 27.70 3.32
C GLY A 35 10.53 28.24 4.17
N ARG A 36 10.33 29.41 4.78
CA ARG A 36 11.39 30.13 5.54
C ARG A 36 11.81 29.40 6.81
N ASN A 37 10.86 28.71 7.48
CA ASN A 37 11.06 27.99 8.73
C ASN A 37 10.83 26.47 8.55
N VAL A 38 11.10 25.97 7.37
CA VAL A 38 10.92 24.53 7.05
C VAL A 38 12.28 23.85 6.97
N ASP A 39 12.52 22.90 7.86
CA ASP A 39 13.70 22.05 7.85
C ASP A 39 13.35 20.69 7.22
N ASN A 40 14.03 20.32 6.15
CA ASN A 40 13.88 18.98 5.57
C ASN A 40 14.61 17.95 6.43
N VAL A 41 13.87 16.94 6.89
CA VAL A 41 14.39 15.89 7.78
C VAL A 41 14.53 14.53 7.07
N ASN A 42 14.44 14.51 5.74
CA ASN A 42 14.75 13.30 4.98
C ASN A 42 16.23 12.92 5.17
N ASP A 43 16.48 11.75 5.71
CA ASP A 43 17.82 11.19 5.92
C ASP A 43 17.93 9.80 5.32
N SER A 44 18.55 9.71 4.16
CA SER A 44 18.75 8.45 3.45
C SER A 44 19.60 7.44 4.24
N LYS A 45 20.54 7.92 5.09
CA LYS A 45 21.36 7.03 5.91
C LYS A 45 20.52 6.40 7.02
N LYS A 46 19.72 7.20 7.73
CA LYS A 46 18.77 6.69 8.74
C LYS A 46 17.76 5.76 8.11
N LEU A 47 17.21 6.09 6.94
CA LEU A 47 16.27 5.22 6.23
C LEU A 47 16.90 3.87 5.87
N ASN A 48 18.14 3.86 5.37
CA ASN A 48 18.86 2.63 5.06
C ASN A 48 19.15 1.78 6.31
N GLN A 49 19.46 2.41 7.45
CA GLN A 49 19.63 1.72 8.72
C GLN A 49 18.32 1.06 9.20
N VAL A 50 17.21 1.80 9.10
CA VAL A 50 15.88 1.26 9.41
C VAL A 50 15.57 0.09 8.46
N ALA A 51 15.79 0.23 7.16
CA ALA A 51 15.58 -0.82 6.19
C ALA A 51 16.38 -2.07 6.53
N ALA A 52 17.69 -1.95 6.77
CA ALA A 52 18.53 -3.08 7.16
C ALA A 52 18.04 -3.78 8.44
N SER A 53 17.63 -3.01 9.46
CA SER A 53 17.13 -3.55 10.72
C SER A 53 15.77 -4.24 10.61
N LYS A 54 14.92 -3.79 9.67
CA LYS A 54 13.54 -4.26 9.50
C LYS A 54 13.36 -5.33 8.42
N ALA A 55 14.37 -5.57 7.59
CA ALA A 55 14.30 -6.54 6.48
C ALA A 55 13.83 -7.92 6.93
N ARG A 56 14.40 -8.45 8.02
CA ARG A 56 14.02 -9.75 8.56
C ARG A 56 12.57 -9.78 9.09
N HIS A 57 12.14 -8.73 9.78
CA HIS A 57 10.77 -8.64 10.27
C HIS A 57 9.76 -8.60 9.13
N PHE A 58 10.05 -7.84 8.08
CA PHE A 58 9.18 -7.75 6.92
C PHE A 58 9.11 -9.09 6.16
N SER A 59 10.24 -9.77 5.98
CA SER A 59 10.26 -11.10 5.37
C SER A 59 9.45 -12.12 6.17
N ASN A 60 9.58 -12.11 7.49
CA ASN A 60 8.78 -12.96 8.36
C ASN A 60 7.28 -12.64 8.25
N PHE A 61 6.91 -11.35 8.24
CA PHE A 61 5.53 -10.94 8.04
C PHE A 61 4.94 -11.50 6.74
N VAL A 62 5.66 -11.40 5.62
CA VAL A 62 5.22 -11.95 4.34
C VAL A 62 5.06 -13.47 4.40
N TYR A 63 6.00 -14.16 5.06
CA TYR A 63 5.92 -15.60 5.27
C TYR A 63 4.72 -16.00 6.14
N ASP A 64 4.48 -15.26 7.23
CA ASP A 64 3.38 -15.52 8.16
C ASP A 64 2.01 -15.30 7.50
N GLN A 65 1.90 -14.36 6.55
CA GLN A 65 0.68 -14.20 5.77
C GLN A 65 0.36 -15.46 4.96
N ASN A 66 1.36 -16.06 4.28
CA ASN A 66 1.15 -17.30 3.56
C ASN A 66 0.74 -18.45 4.50
N LYS A 67 1.37 -18.54 5.68
CA LYS A 67 1.04 -19.53 6.68
C LYS A 67 -0.42 -19.43 7.16
N LEU A 68 -0.93 -18.21 7.38
CA LEU A 68 -2.32 -17.98 7.73
C LEU A 68 -3.30 -18.50 6.66
N PHE A 69 -2.98 -18.35 5.39
CA PHE A 69 -3.81 -18.89 4.30
C PHE A 69 -3.87 -20.42 4.35
N ILE A 70 -2.74 -21.07 4.63
CA ILE A 70 -2.65 -22.52 4.75
C ILE A 70 -3.44 -22.99 6.00
N GLU A 71 -3.27 -22.35 7.14
CA GLU A 71 -3.94 -22.69 8.40
C GLU A 71 -5.46 -22.51 8.35
N GLN A 72 -5.94 -21.62 7.47
CA GLN A 72 -7.37 -21.39 7.24
C GLN A 72 -7.94 -22.22 6.08
N ASP A 73 -7.18 -23.20 5.60
CA ASP A 73 -7.58 -24.09 4.49
C ASP A 73 -7.91 -23.33 3.18
N LEU A 74 -7.30 -22.15 3.01
CA LEU A 74 -7.41 -21.35 1.81
C LEU A 74 -6.39 -21.83 0.78
N THR A 75 -6.60 -23.06 0.30
CA THR A 75 -5.74 -23.73 -0.68
C THR A 75 -6.56 -24.21 -1.89
N LEU A 76 -5.91 -24.32 -3.06
CA LEU A 76 -6.45 -24.99 -4.24
C LEU A 76 -5.92 -26.41 -4.26
N ASP A 77 -6.81 -27.38 -4.34
CA ASP A 77 -6.50 -28.82 -4.42
C ASP A 77 -5.54 -29.30 -3.30
N ASN A 78 -5.58 -28.66 -2.13
CA ASN A 78 -4.71 -28.91 -0.97
C ASN A 78 -3.21 -28.73 -1.23
N GLU A 79 -2.82 -28.18 -2.35
CA GLU A 79 -1.41 -28.03 -2.73
C GLU A 79 -0.99 -26.57 -2.85
N LEU A 80 -1.82 -25.72 -3.47
CA LEU A 80 -1.48 -24.34 -3.77
C LEU A 80 -2.20 -23.38 -2.83
N SER A 81 -1.46 -22.68 -1.97
CA SER A 81 -2.02 -21.61 -1.14
C SER A 81 -2.56 -20.47 -2.00
N LEU A 82 -3.80 -20.04 -1.73
CA LEU A 82 -4.41 -18.88 -2.40
C LEU A 82 -3.63 -17.57 -2.14
N TYR A 83 -2.74 -17.56 -1.15
CA TYR A 83 -1.81 -16.45 -0.93
C TYR A 83 -1.05 -16.07 -2.23
N PHE A 84 -0.65 -17.06 -3.03
CA PHE A 84 0.08 -16.82 -4.28
C PHE A 84 -0.75 -16.13 -5.37
N LEU A 85 -2.06 -16.05 -5.19
CA LEU A 85 -2.95 -15.28 -6.05
C LEU A 85 -3.16 -13.86 -5.55
N THR A 86 -2.63 -13.51 -4.38
CA THR A 86 -2.71 -12.15 -3.83
C THR A 86 -1.68 -11.24 -4.49
N ASP A 87 -1.97 -9.95 -4.46
CA ASP A 87 -1.06 -8.91 -4.98
C ASP A 87 0.29 -8.89 -4.23
N LEU A 88 0.30 -9.26 -2.94
CA LEU A 88 1.51 -9.36 -2.12
C LEU A 88 2.51 -10.39 -2.64
N SER A 89 2.02 -11.50 -3.19
CA SER A 89 2.89 -12.56 -3.71
C SER A 89 3.35 -12.34 -5.15
N CYS A 90 2.50 -11.70 -5.96
CA CYS A 90 2.67 -11.66 -7.42
C CYS A 90 3.31 -10.39 -7.96
N LYS A 91 3.29 -9.29 -7.20
CA LYS A 91 3.75 -7.98 -7.69
C LYS A 91 4.97 -7.50 -6.94
N ARG A 92 6.14 -7.78 -7.50
CA ARG A 92 7.42 -7.33 -6.92
C ARG A 92 7.48 -5.82 -6.68
N SER A 93 6.93 -5.00 -7.58
CA SER A 93 6.91 -3.54 -7.43
C SER A 93 6.07 -3.09 -6.23
N GLU A 94 4.90 -3.69 -6.02
CA GLU A 94 4.04 -3.37 -4.87
C GLU A 94 4.64 -3.86 -3.54
N LEU A 95 5.34 -4.99 -3.55
CA LEU A 95 6.06 -5.48 -2.38
C LEU A 95 7.19 -4.51 -1.98
N PHE A 96 7.95 -4.01 -2.95
CA PHE A 96 9.00 -3.01 -2.69
C PHE A 96 8.41 -1.70 -2.19
N GLN A 97 7.30 -1.25 -2.75
CA GLN A 97 6.61 -0.05 -2.27
C GLN A 97 6.10 -0.25 -0.83
N THR A 98 5.47 -1.38 -0.55
CA THR A 98 5.00 -1.73 0.81
C THR A 98 6.15 -1.77 1.80
N TYR A 99 7.29 -2.32 1.41
CA TYR A 99 8.47 -2.33 2.26
C TYR A 99 9.06 -0.94 2.49
N SER A 100 9.09 -0.12 1.45
CA SER A 100 9.50 1.28 1.56
C SER A 100 8.60 2.06 2.50
N ASP A 101 7.28 1.94 2.34
CA ASP A 101 6.29 2.58 3.21
C ASP A 101 6.41 2.13 4.66
N TYR A 102 6.65 0.84 4.87
CA TYR A 102 6.92 0.27 6.20
C TYR A 102 8.17 0.90 6.85
N CYS A 103 9.29 1.01 6.11
CA CYS A 103 10.51 1.61 6.60
C CYS A 103 10.34 3.11 6.88
N ASN A 104 9.65 3.84 5.99
CA ASN A 104 9.34 5.25 6.18
C ASN A 104 8.48 5.48 7.43
N ALA A 105 7.46 4.63 7.67
CA ALA A 105 6.63 4.73 8.86
C ALA A 105 7.44 4.56 10.16
N TYR A 106 8.39 3.62 10.19
CA TYR A 106 9.30 3.46 11.33
C TYR A 106 10.26 4.64 11.51
N LEU A 107 10.79 5.19 10.42
CA LEU A 107 11.66 6.38 10.50
C LEU A 107 10.88 7.59 11.00
N ILE A 108 9.67 7.81 10.51
CA ILE A 108 8.78 8.89 10.99
C ILE A 108 8.51 8.73 12.49
N ARG A 109 8.24 7.52 12.96
CA ARG A 109 8.07 7.25 14.39
C ARG A 109 9.30 7.67 15.20
N GLN A 110 10.51 7.35 14.72
CA GLN A 110 11.74 7.76 15.38
C GLN A 110 11.88 9.28 15.42
N LEU A 111 11.60 9.95 14.29
CA LEU A 111 11.67 11.42 14.20
C LEU A 111 10.68 12.11 15.15
N LEU A 112 9.47 11.58 15.30
CA LEU A 112 8.47 12.13 16.23
C LEU A 112 8.99 12.13 17.68
N VAL A 113 9.63 11.03 18.08
CA VAL A 113 10.20 10.89 19.43
C VAL A 113 11.48 11.73 19.60
N GLU A 114 12.41 11.66 18.61
CA GLU A 114 13.70 12.39 18.69
C GLU A 114 13.55 13.91 18.69
N MET A 115 12.56 14.43 18.00
CA MET A 115 12.37 15.87 17.79
C MET A 115 11.24 16.48 18.62
N ASP A 116 10.64 15.72 19.52
CA ASP A 116 9.51 16.16 20.37
C ASP A 116 8.40 16.83 19.55
N ILE A 117 7.95 16.11 18.50
CA ILE A 117 6.94 16.61 17.57
C ILE A 117 5.55 16.30 18.14
N ASN A 118 4.74 17.35 18.31
CA ASN A 118 3.41 17.26 18.90
C ASN A 118 2.30 17.30 17.86
N GLN A 119 2.61 17.68 16.62
CA GLN A 119 1.62 17.83 15.56
C GLN A 119 2.13 17.20 14.27
N VAL A 120 1.26 16.43 13.60
CA VAL A 120 1.58 15.82 12.30
C VAL A 120 0.54 16.24 11.27
N VAL A 121 1.01 16.69 10.12
CA VAL A 121 0.17 17.03 8.96
C VAL A 121 0.48 16.05 7.86
N PHE A 122 -0.55 15.39 7.32
CA PHE A 122 -0.42 14.51 6.16
C PHE A 122 -0.96 15.22 4.92
N ASP A 123 -0.22 15.19 3.83
CA ASP A 123 -0.61 15.84 2.58
C ASP A 123 -0.28 14.94 1.39
N GLU A 124 -1.28 14.72 0.54
CA GLU A 124 -1.23 13.83 -0.64
C GLU A 124 -0.82 12.38 -0.35
N CYS A 125 -0.80 11.97 0.93
CA CYS A 125 -0.45 10.61 1.32
C CYS A 125 -1.51 9.59 0.89
N GLN A 126 -1.07 8.39 0.55
CA GLN A 126 -2.00 7.31 0.23
C GLN A 126 -2.75 6.84 1.49
N PRO A 127 -4.04 6.47 1.37
CA PRO A 127 -4.85 6.03 2.52
C PRO A 127 -4.27 4.84 3.26
N GLY A 128 -3.67 3.90 2.53
CA GLY A 128 -3.01 2.73 3.12
C GLY A 128 -1.82 3.10 4.00
N PHE A 129 -0.98 4.01 3.52
CA PHE A 129 0.16 4.53 4.29
C PHE A 129 -0.31 5.30 5.54
N PHE A 130 -1.31 6.17 5.39
CA PHE A 130 -1.91 6.89 6.52
C PHE A 130 -2.45 5.93 7.59
N GLY A 131 -3.20 4.89 7.20
CA GLY A 131 -3.72 3.89 8.12
C GLY A 131 -2.62 3.09 8.83
N ALA A 132 -1.56 2.72 8.10
CA ALA A 132 -0.42 2.00 8.66
C ALA A 132 0.35 2.85 9.68
N ILE A 133 0.64 4.12 9.34
CA ILE A 133 1.40 5.00 10.23
C ILE A 133 0.60 5.37 11.48
N THR A 134 -0.69 5.68 11.36
CA THR A 134 -1.55 5.98 12.51
C THR A 134 -1.68 4.79 13.45
N SER A 135 -1.70 3.55 12.92
CA SER A 135 -1.65 2.33 13.73
C SER A 135 -0.33 2.16 14.47
N LEU A 136 0.79 2.50 13.82
CA LEU A 136 2.13 2.40 14.41
C LEU A 136 2.39 3.47 15.48
N LEU A 137 1.67 4.59 15.42
CA LEU A 137 1.84 5.75 16.31
C LEU A 137 0.83 5.81 17.45
N LYS A 138 -0.01 4.78 17.64
CA LYS A 138 -1.07 4.76 18.66
C LYS A 138 -0.59 5.01 20.10
N ASP A 139 0.66 4.69 20.38
CA ASP A 139 1.30 4.85 21.70
C ASP A 139 2.03 6.17 21.87
N ILE A 140 2.04 7.04 20.87
CA ILE A 140 2.66 8.35 20.91
C ILE A 140 1.55 9.40 20.97
N ASP A 141 1.67 10.33 21.90
CA ASP A 141 0.71 11.44 22.03
C ASP A 141 1.07 12.54 21.02
N PHE A 142 0.24 12.69 20.00
CA PHE A 142 0.35 13.72 18.99
C PHE A 142 -1.02 14.06 18.39
N SER A 143 -1.16 15.27 17.87
CA SER A 143 -2.37 15.69 17.17
C SER A 143 -2.20 15.57 15.66
N ILE A 144 -3.23 15.06 14.98
CA ILE A 144 -3.29 15.05 13.52
C ILE A 144 -4.09 16.25 13.07
N THR A 145 -3.44 17.13 12.30
CA THR A 145 -4.10 18.28 11.69
C THR A 145 -4.24 18.02 10.19
N ASN A 146 -5.40 18.29 9.63
CA ASN A 146 -5.82 17.91 8.29
C ASN A 146 -5.72 16.40 8.08
N PRO A 147 -6.69 15.62 8.61
CA PRO A 147 -6.82 14.26 8.15
C PRO A 147 -6.95 14.36 6.64
N VAL A 148 -5.96 13.82 5.98
CA VAL A 148 -5.83 13.69 4.54
C VAL A 148 -7.15 13.98 3.85
N SER A 149 -7.14 14.92 2.90
CA SER A 149 -8.14 14.87 1.83
C SER A 149 -7.88 13.57 1.08
N VAL A 150 -8.27 12.48 1.72
CA VAL A 150 -8.23 11.15 1.12
C VAL A 150 -9.18 11.28 -0.05
N LYS A 151 -8.62 11.60 -1.20
CA LYS A 151 -9.34 11.44 -2.47
C LYS A 151 -9.55 9.94 -2.59
N TYR A 152 -10.49 9.41 -1.79
CA TYR A 152 -11.05 8.11 -2.06
C TYR A 152 -11.64 8.22 -3.46
N SER A 153 -10.88 7.79 -4.41
CA SER A 153 -11.40 7.47 -5.72
C SER A 153 -12.21 6.17 -5.61
N ILE A 154 -13.12 6.14 -4.57
CA ILE A 154 -14.10 5.05 -4.38
C ILE A 154 -14.73 4.69 -5.73
N PRO A 155 -15.16 5.64 -6.59
CA PRO A 155 -15.70 5.28 -7.89
C PRO A 155 -14.71 4.53 -8.77
N ARG A 156 -13.44 4.91 -8.79
CA ARG A 156 -12.44 4.23 -9.65
C ARG A 156 -12.13 2.82 -9.20
N VAL A 157 -11.99 2.60 -7.89
CA VAL A 157 -11.75 1.26 -7.33
C VAL A 157 -12.98 0.38 -7.55
N LEU A 158 -14.19 0.92 -7.32
CA LEU A 158 -15.44 0.20 -7.54
C LEU A 158 -15.64 -0.14 -9.02
N ILE A 159 -15.40 0.81 -9.92
CA ILE A 159 -15.48 0.59 -11.38
C ILE A 159 -14.43 -0.44 -11.83
N LYS A 160 -13.20 -0.36 -11.31
CA LYS A 160 -12.15 -1.33 -11.66
C LYS A 160 -12.50 -2.74 -11.17
N ASN A 161 -13.03 -2.87 -9.95
CA ASN A 161 -13.45 -4.15 -9.40
C ASN A 161 -14.69 -4.71 -10.11
N LEU A 162 -15.68 -3.87 -10.43
CA LEU A 162 -16.83 -4.25 -11.23
C LEU A 162 -16.41 -4.68 -12.64
N TYR A 163 -15.53 -3.93 -13.29
CA TYR A 163 -15.00 -4.30 -14.61
C TYR A 163 -14.28 -5.65 -14.55
N PHE A 164 -13.44 -5.87 -13.55
CA PHE A 164 -12.75 -7.16 -13.38
C PHE A 164 -13.74 -8.29 -13.14
N PHE A 165 -14.73 -8.09 -12.27
CA PHE A 165 -15.79 -9.06 -12.00
C PHE A 165 -16.57 -9.41 -13.28
N PHE A 166 -17.02 -8.43 -14.05
CA PHE A 166 -17.72 -8.67 -15.31
C PHE A 166 -16.82 -9.38 -16.33
N LYS A 167 -15.55 -9.02 -16.44
CA LYS A 167 -14.59 -9.67 -17.33
C LYS A 167 -14.39 -11.15 -17.00
N VAL A 168 -14.27 -11.48 -15.73
CA VAL A 168 -14.13 -12.87 -15.26
C VAL A 168 -15.42 -13.64 -15.49
N MET A 169 -16.58 -13.05 -15.15
CA MET A 169 -17.88 -13.69 -15.35
C MET A 169 -18.18 -13.96 -16.83
N THR A 170 -17.94 -12.99 -17.71
CA THR A 170 -18.16 -13.17 -19.17
C THR A 170 -17.18 -14.17 -19.77
N GLY A 171 -15.91 -14.16 -19.33
CA GLY A 171 -14.91 -15.15 -19.76
C GLY A 171 -15.30 -16.58 -19.39
N ASN A 172 -15.73 -16.80 -18.15
CA ASN A 172 -16.18 -18.11 -17.68
C ASN A 172 -17.49 -18.55 -18.35
N PHE A 173 -18.43 -17.62 -18.58
CA PHE A 173 -19.67 -17.92 -19.28
C PHE A 173 -19.44 -18.32 -20.74
N LEU A 174 -18.57 -17.61 -21.46
CA LEU A 174 -18.17 -17.97 -22.81
C LEU A 174 -17.45 -19.32 -22.86
N ALA A 175 -16.55 -19.59 -21.93
CA ALA A 175 -15.88 -20.90 -21.84
C ALA A 175 -16.87 -22.02 -21.57
N PHE A 176 -17.87 -21.82 -20.71
CA PHE A 176 -18.95 -22.79 -20.46
C PHE A 176 -19.80 -23.05 -21.69
N ILE A 177 -20.21 -22.03 -22.46
CA ILE A 177 -20.97 -22.18 -23.70
C ILE A 177 -20.17 -22.96 -24.74
N LEU A 178 -18.88 -22.62 -24.89
CA LEU A 178 -18.01 -23.30 -25.86
C LEU A 178 -17.78 -24.78 -25.49
N ALA A 179 -17.62 -25.07 -24.20
CA ALA A 179 -17.49 -26.43 -23.71
C ALA A 179 -18.80 -27.24 -23.96
N ARG A 180 -19.95 -26.65 -23.67
CA ARG A 180 -21.26 -27.26 -23.92
C ARG A 180 -21.48 -27.57 -25.40
N ASN A 181 -21.11 -26.65 -26.28
CA ASN A 181 -21.23 -26.86 -27.76
C ASN A 181 -20.28 -27.93 -28.31
N LYS A 182 -19.11 -28.14 -27.64
CA LYS A 182 -18.21 -29.24 -28.00
C LYS A 182 -18.75 -30.63 -27.62
N ILE A 183 -19.48 -30.70 -26.51
CA ILE A 183 -20.05 -31.94 -26.00
C ILE A 183 -21.27 -32.39 -26.88
N GLN A 184 -21.98 -31.44 -27.49
CA GLN A 184 -23.19 -31.71 -28.29
C GLN A 184 -22.93 -32.12 -29.74
N LYS A 185 -21.69 -32.21 -30.22
CA LYS A 185 -21.41 -32.78 -31.52
C LYS A 185 -21.32 -34.31 -31.38
N PRO A 186 -22.39 -35.09 -31.73
CA PRO A 186 -22.28 -36.53 -31.77
C PRO A 186 -21.23 -36.88 -32.82
N ARG A 187 -20.26 -37.70 -32.44
CA ARG A 187 -19.39 -38.34 -33.40
C ARG A 187 -20.29 -39.27 -34.27
N LEU A 188 -20.64 -38.78 -35.43
CA LEU A 188 -21.15 -39.67 -36.48
C LEU A 188 -20.00 -40.62 -36.82
N CYS A 189 -20.01 -41.77 -36.15
CA CYS A 189 -19.14 -42.89 -36.48
C CYS A 189 -19.62 -43.42 -37.82
N GLY A 190 -18.93 -43.03 -38.90
CA GLY A 190 -19.15 -43.59 -40.21
C GLY A 190 -18.85 -45.08 -40.14
N ARG A 191 -19.88 -45.91 -40.20
CA ARG A 191 -19.77 -47.30 -40.61
C ARG A 191 -19.52 -47.29 -42.12
N SER A 192 -18.30 -47.58 -42.56
CA SER A 192 -17.99 -48.02 -43.89
C SER A 192 -18.14 -49.53 -43.90
N ASN A 193 -19.05 -49.99 -44.72
CA ASN A 193 -19.09 -51.39 -45.19
C ASN A 193 -17.95 -51.64 -46.15
#